data_cb0162e5e5fa01cd99a32ee42b60e726
#
_entry.id   cb0162e5e5fa01cd99a32ee42b60e726
#
_cell.length_a   1.000
_cell.length_b   1.000
_cell.length_c   1.000
_cell.angle_alpha   90.00
_cell.angle_beta   90.00
_cell.angle_gamma   90.00
#
_symmetry.space_group_name_H-M   'P 1'
#
loop_
_entity.id
_entity.type
_entity.pdbx_description
1 polymer ?
#
loop_
_entity_poly.entity_id
_entity_poly.type
_entity_poly.pdbx_seq_one_letter_code
_entity_poly.pdbx_strand_id
1 'polypeptide(L)'
;MKAIHRTYRLELKPTQEQKVLLDKHFGCVRYVYNHFLNQRKEQYQANKKSDNYYVQAKTLTELKKQDETVWLKEVNSQTLQFALRSLDTAYLNFFRGNAKFPRFKSKKRKNGFTVPQHTKLVDGKVYVPKFKEGIKCIVHREVKGEVGKMTFSKTPTGRYFVSILTEELYQPKEKTGAICGVDLGLKDFAITSDGIKFKNNKYTKQYERNLAKAQKHLSRKQKGSSSFERQRRKVAKIHEKISNTRQDVLHKVSHQLVSDYDIIALEDLNVKGMMSNRKLSKHIADSSWGTFVRFLEYKADWNDKQVVKINRWYPSSKTCNVCGWINQDLNLSVREWTCKNGHHLDRDENAAKNILNEGLKIISSGTGDYTGGDGVRSSNTQLSVKPEAHLSLANG
;
A
#
# COMPACT_ATOMS: atom_id res chain seq x y z
N MET A 1 -23.60 3.11 11.43
CA MET A 1 -22.16 3.47 11.51
C MET A 1 -21.34 2.19 11.48
N LYS A 2 -20.16 2.21 10.82
CA LYS A 2 -19.27 1.07 10.65
C LYS A 2 -17.92 1.39 11.31
N ALA A 3 -17.38 0.47 12.09
CA ALA A 3 -16.01 0.61 12.61
C ALA A 3 -15.02 0.41 11.47
N ILE A 4 -14.17 1.39 11.22
CA ILE A 4 -13.13 1.31 10.19
C ILE A 4 -11.76 1.62 10.75
N HIS A 5 -10.75 1.00 10.16
CA HIS A 5 -9.36 1.36 10.41
C HIS A 5 -8.88 2.39 9.38
N ARG A 6 -8.48 3.57 9.87
CA ARG A 6 -7.93 4.62 9.01
C ARG A 6 -6.50 4.96 9.40
N THR A 7 -5.70 5.29 8.42
CA THR A 7 -4.32 5.73 8.66
C THR A 7 -4.15 7.19 8.27
N TYR A 8 -3.75 8.01 9.23
CA TYR A 8 -3.40 9.41 9.02
C TYR A 8 -1.88 9.55 8.90
N ARG A 9 -1.40 10.09 7.79
CA ARG A 9 0.03 10.33 7.60
C ARG A 9 0.34 11.81 7.76
N LEU A 10 1.06 12.16 8.83
CA LEU A 10 1.43 13.52 9.18
C LEU A 10 2.94 13.72 9.01
N GLU A 11 3.34 14.93 8.56
CA GLU A 11 4.74 15.30 8.51
C GLU A 11 5.23 15.74 9.89
N LEU A 12 6.36 15.19 10.33
CA LEU A 12 7.00 15.55 11.58
C LEU A 12 8.03 16.68 11.38
N LYS A 13 8.12 17.55 12.36
CA LYS A 13 9.13 18.61 12.47
C LYS A 13 10.01 18.39 13.71
N PRO A 14 10.83 17.31 13.71
CA PRO A 14 11.67 16.98 14.86
C PRO A 14 12.81 17.99 15.04
N THR A 15 13.19 18.27 16.30
CA THR A 15 14.43 18.96 16.66
C THR A 15 15.65 18.16 16.22
N GLN A 16 16.85 18.72 16.32
CA GLN A 16 18.07 18.01 15.94
C GLN A 16 18.31 16.78 16.84
N GLU A 17 18.06 16.90 18.13
CA GLU A 17 18.17 15.81 19.11
C GLU A 17 17.15 14.69 18.81
N GLN A 18 15.90 15.09 18.52
CA GLN A 18 14.85 14.14 18.14
C GLN A 18 15.18 13.43 16.82
N LYS A 19 15.85 14.10 15.85
CA LYS A 19 16.32 13.43 14.62
C LYS A 19 17.37 12.37 14.92
N VAL A 20 18.31 12.65 15.81
CA VAL A 20 19.32 11.67 16.25
C VAL A 20 18.64 10.47 16.88
N LEU A 21 17.69 10.70 17.79
CA LEU A 21 16.96 9.61 18.45
C LEU A 21 16.09 8.80 17.48
N LEU A 22 15.42 9.47 16.51
CA LEU A 22 14.69 8.78 15.44
C LEU A 22 15.64 7.91 14.59
N ASP A 23 16.80 8.44 14.20
CA ASP A 23 17.77 7.70 13.38
C ASP A 23 18.38 6.51 14.17
N LYS A 24 18.56 6.61 15.51
CA LYS A 24 18.89 5.49 16.40
C LYS A 24 17.80 4.42 16.34
N HIS A 25 16.52 4.78 16.48
CA HIS A 25 15.41 3.82 16.37
C HIS A 25 15.40 3.10 15.02
N PHE A 26 15.61 3.81 13.89
CA PHE A 26 15.71 3.17 12.56
C PHE A 26 16.89 2.18 12.49
N GLY A 27 18.01 2.54 13.11
CA GLY A 27 19.21 1.69 13.17
C GLY A 27 18.97 0.42 13.97
N CYS A 28 18.49 0.55 15.21
CA CYS A 28 18.23 -0.55 16.13
C CYS A 28 17.20 -1.55 15.58
N VAL A 29 16.08 -1.06 15.06
CA VAL A 29 15.02 -1.91 14.45
C VAL A 29 15.56 -2.68 13.25
N ARG A 30 16.41 -2.05 12.42
CA ARG A 30 17.02 -2.74 11.27
C ARG A 30 18.03 -3.79 11.74
N TYR A 31 18.84 -3.48 12.73
CA TYR A 31 19.80 -4.41 13.32
C TYR A 31 19.08 -5.63 13.88
N VAL A 32 18.10 -5.44 14.78
CA VAL A 32 17.33 -6.53 15.38
C VAL A 32 16.68 -7.41 14.32
N TYR A 33 16.00 -6.81 13.34
CA TYR A 33 15.39 -7.58 12.25
C TYR A 33 16.43 -8.41 11.48
N ASN A 34 17.57 -7.84 11.15
CA ASN A 34 18.60 -8.52 10.36
C ASN A 34 19.34 -9.60 11.17
N HIS A 35 19.66 -9.31 12.43
CA HIS A 35 20.30 -10.25 13.34
C HIS A 35 19.47 -11.53 13.49
N PHE A 36 18.19 -11.38 13.80
CA PHE A 36 17.30 -12.53 13.99
C PHE A 36 16.88 -13.21 12.68
N LEU A 37 16.88 -12.51 11.56
CA LEU A 37 16.75 -13.14 10.24
C LEU A 37 17.96 -14.03 9.95
N ASN A 38 19.17 -13.56 10.25
CA ASN A 38 20.39 -14.33 10.07
C ASN A 38 20.41 -15.57 10.96
N GLN A 39 20.09 -15.40 12.24
CA GLN A 39 19.99 -16.50 13.22
C GLN A 39 19.02 -17.60 12.73
N ARG A 40 17.80 -17.24 12.27
CA ARG A 40 16.85 -18.21 11.70
C ARG A 40 17.41 -18.95 10.49
N LYS A 41 18.16 -18.27 9.64
CA LYS A 41 18.79 -18.90 8.47
C LYS A 41 19.85 -19.92 8.88
N GLU A 42 20.76 -19.55 9.77
CA GLU A 42 21.82 -20.41 10.28
C GLU A 42 21.26 -21.63 11.01
N GLN A 43 20.31 -21.44 11.90
CA GLN A 43 19.62 -22.52 12.60
C GLN A 43 18.94 -23.50 11.64
N TYR A 44 18.27 -22.98 10.61
CA TYR A 44 17.62 -23.84 9.62
C TYR A 44 18.64 -24.62 8.77
N GLN A 45 19.77 -24.01 8.43
CA GLN A 45 20.85 -24.69 7.73
C GLN A 45 21.45 -25.83 8.55
N ALA A 46 21.66 -25.58 9.86
CA ALA A 46 22.23 -26.58 10.76
C ALA A 46 21.26 -27.71 11.13
N ASN A 47 20.05 -27.36 11.53
CA ASN A 47 19.13 -28.30 12.21
C ASN A 47 17.78 -28.49 11.51
N LYS A 48 17.54 -27.86 10.35
CA LYS A 48 16.23 -27.80 9.66
C LYS A 48 15.07 -27.24 10.50
N LYS A 49 15.40 -26.60 11.62
CA LYS A 49 14.46 -25.94 12.55
C LYS A 49 14.90 -24.51 12.76
N SER A 50 13.98 -23.61 13.08
CA SER A 50 14.31 -22.23 13.44
C SER A 50 13.41 -21.73 14.55
N ASP A 51 13.94 -20.80 15.35
CA ASP A 51 13.22 -20.19 16.44
C ASP A 51 11.97 -19.42 15.95
N ASN A 52 10.93 -19.45 16.78
CA ASN A 52 9.75 -18.60 16.58
C ASN A 52 9.91 -17.24 17.27
N TYR A 53 8.89 -16.41 17.17
CA TYR A 53 8.86 -15.10 17.80
C TYR A 53 9.15 -15.13 19.31
N TYR A 54 8.57 -16.09 20.05
CA TYR A 54 8.67 -16.14 21.52
C TYR A 54 10.09 -16.44 21.99
N VAL A 55 10.76 -17.38 21.35
CA VAL A 55 12.16 -17.70 21.63
C VAL A 55 13.04 -16.50 21.32
N GLN A 56 12.88 -15.90 20.13
CA GLN A 56 13.66 -14.72 19.73
C GLN A 56 13.40 -13.50 20.64
N ALA A 57 12.21 -13.35 21.20
CA ALA A 57 11.90 -12.28 22.14
C ALA A 57 12.68 -12.45 23.48
N LYS A 58 12.86 -13.68 23.97
CA LYS A 58 13.72 -13.99 25.12
C LYS A 58 15.18 -13.69 24.78
N THR A 59 15.67 -14.21 23.67
CA THR A 59 17.04 -13.97 23.18
C THR A 59 17.34 -12.47 23.01
N LEU A 60 16.37 -11.66 22.54
CA LEU A 60 16.53 -10.20 22.45
C LEU A 60 16.76 -9.56 23.81
N THR A 61 16.17 -10.09 24.88
CA THR A 61 16.37 -9.57 26.23
C THR A 61 17.80 -9.82 26.70
N GLU A 62 18.37 -10.99 26.42
CA GLU A 62 19.75 -11.30 26.71
C GLU A 62 20.73 -10.52 25.81
N LEU A 63 20.42 -10.43 24.53
CA LEU A 63 21.21 -9.63 23.58
C LEU A 63 21.38 -8.17 24.06
N LYS A 64 20.36 -7.56 24.64
CA LYS A 64 20.44 -6.19 25.18
C LYS A 64 21.35 -6.06 26.42
N LYS A 65 21.71 -7.14 27.08
CA LYS A 65 22.60 -7.13 28.25
C LYS A 65 24.07 -7.17 27.85
N GLN A 66 24.40 -7.68 26.66
CA GLN A 66 25.75 -7.81 26.17
C GLN A 66 26.35 -6.42 25.90
N ASP A 67 27.63 -6.22 26.24
CA ASP A 67 28.34 -4.96 26.08
C ASP A 67 28.34 -4.44 24.63
N GLU A 68 28.48 -5.34 23.67
CA GLU A 68 28.50 -5.03 22.24
C GLU A 68 27.16 -4.49 21.72
N THR A 69 26.06 -4.78 22.40
CA THR A 69 24.69 -4.46 21.94
C THR A 69 23.86 -3.69 22.98
N VAL A 70 24.50 -3.25 24.07
CA VAL A 70 23.86 -2.45 25.14
C VAL A 70 23.17 -1.19 24.62
N TRP A 71 23.66 -0.61 23.51
CA TRP A 71 23.05 0.53 22.83
C TRP A 71 21.61 0.28 22.36
N LEU A 72 21.15 -0.98 22.27
CA LEU A 72 19.74 -1.29 22.01
C LEU A 72 18.79 -0.81 23.12
N LYS A 73 19.32 -0.53 24.34
CA LYS A 73 18.54 0.04 25.45
C LYS A 73 18.22 1.53 25.25
N GLU A 74 18.91 2.23 24.36
CA GLU A 74 18.67 3.64 24.09
C GLU A 74 17.32 3.90 23.44
N VAL A 75 16.76 2.91 22.76
CA VAL A 75 15.48 3.01 22.05
C VAL A 75 14.35 2.30 22.79
N ASN A 76 13.12 2.56 22.37
CA ASN A 76 11.95 1.90 22.95
C ASN A 76 11.98 0.39 22.67
N SER A 77 11.94 -0.43 23.74
CA SER A 77 11.98 -1.89 23.64
C SER A 77 10.81 -2.49 22.87
N GLN A 78 9.61 -1.89 22.95
CA GLN A 78 8.44 -2.36 22.19
C GLN A 78 8.66 -2.24 20.67
N THR A 79 9.42 -1.25 20.20
CA THR A 79 9.74 -1.14 18.77
C THR A 79 10.65 -2.26 18.30
N LEU A 80 11.54 -2.74 19.16
CA LEU A 80 12.43 -3.87 18.88
C LEU A 80 11.64 -5.19 18.85
N GLN A 81 10.73 -5.40 19.81
CA GLN A 81 9.81 -6.54 19.80
C GLN A 81 8.91 -6.52 18.56
N PHE A 82 8.42 -5.34 18.15
CA PHE A 82 7.63 -5.20 16.92
C PHE A 82 8.44 -5.54 15.67
N ALA A 83 9.76 -5.32 15.67
CA ALA A 83 10.62 -5.77 14.59
C ALA A 83 10.67 -7.30 14.46
N LEU A 84 10.71 -8.02 15.59
CA LEU A 84 10.62 -9.49 15.62
C LEU A 84 9.25 -10.00 15.13
N ARG A 85 8.15 -9.39 15.59
CA ARG A 85 6.80 -9.71 15.08
C ARG A 85 6.71 -9.49 13.57
N SER A 86 7.32 -8.41 13.07
CA SER A 86 7.36 -8.14 11.62
C SER A 86 8.17 -9.19 10.85
N LEU A 87 9.23 -9.72 11.44
CA LEU A 87 10.01 -10.82 10.87
C LEU A 87 9.19 -12.11 10.85
N ASP A 88 8.53 -12.43 11.95
CA ASP A 88 7.69 -13.62 12.06
C ASP A 88 6.52 -13.58 11.05
N THR A 89 5.83 -12.45 10.93
CA THR A 89 4.81 -12.23 9.90
C THR A 89 5.36 -12.41 8.48
N ALA A 90 6.60 -11.97 8.22
CA ALA A 90 7.24 -12.13 6.91
C ALA A 90 7.50 -13.62 6.58
N TYR A 91 7.89 -14.43 7.57
CA TYR A 91 8.01 -15.88 7.42
C TYR A 91 6.65 -16.56 7.21
N LEU A 92 5.64 -16.21 8.01
CA LEU A 92 4.28 -16.74 7.85
C LEU A 92 3.73 -16.47 6.44
N ASN A 93 3.92 -15.26 5.92
CA ASN A 93 3.51 -14.92 4.55
C ASN A 93 4.31 -15.68 3.49
N PHE A 94 5.58 -15.95 3.72
CA PHE A 94 6.40 -16.79 2.84
C PHE A 94 5.88 -18.22 2.79
N PHE A 95 5.64 -18.86 3.95
CA PHE A 95 5.14 -20.23 4.01
C PHE A 95 3.72 -20.38 3.46
N ARG A 96 2.89 -19.33 3.54
CA ARG A 96 1.56 -19.28 2.90
C ARG A 96 1.61 -19.00 1.39
N GLY A 97 2.77 -18.84 0.78
CA GLY A 97 2.91 -18.49 -0.64
C GLY A 97 2.56 -17.02 -0.98
N ASN A 98 2.16 -16.21 0.00
CA ASN A 98 1.75 -14.82 -0.21
C ASN A 98 2.93 -13.86 -0.45
N ALA A 99 4.15 -14.25 -0.08
CA ALA A 99 5.34 -13.42 -0.23
C ALA A 99 6.58 -14.27 -0.54
N LYS A 100 7.62 -13.62 -1.09
CA LYS A 100 8.94 -14.23 -1.23
C LYS A 100 9.65 -14.30 0.12
N PHE A 101 10.72 -15.13 0.18
CA PHE A 101 11.56 -15.26 1.36
C PHE A 101 12.01 -13.90 1.93
N PRO A 102 11.99 -13.73 3.27
CA PRO A 102 12.37 -12.48 3.92
C PRO A 102 13.79 -12.02 3.53
N ARG A 103 13.96 -10.72 3.30
CA ARG A 103 15.24 -10.12 2.90
C ARG A 103 15.80 -9.23 3.98
N PHE A 104 17.12 -9.16 4.07
CA PHE A 104 17.80 -8.19 4.94
C PHE A 104 17.36 -6.76 4.64
N LYS A 105 17.11 -5.99 5.69
CA LYS A 105 16.80 -4.56 5.58
C LYS A 105 18.08 -3.75 5.38
N SER A 106 18.04 -2.79 4.45
CA SER A 106 19.18 -1.93 4.12
C SER A 106 18.89 -0.48 4.50
N LYS A 107 19.91 0.26 4.95
CA LYS A 107 19.85 1.71 5.22
C LYS A 107 19.43 2.53 3.97
N LYS A 108 19.74 2.03 2.77
CA LYS A 108 19.41 2.68 1.49
C LYS A 108 17.95 2.53 1.08
N ARG A 109 17.20 1.60 1.70
CA ARG A 109 15.78 1.37 1.42
C ARG A 109 14.90 2.14 2.40
N LYS A 110 13.59 1.88 2.35
CA LYS A 110 12.60 2.50 3.24
C LYS A 110 12.97 2.24 4.70
N ASN A 111 13.27 3.31 5.45
CA ASN A 111 13.49 3.25 6.90
C ASN A 111 12.17 3.53 7.62
N GLY A 112 11.84 2.68 8.57
CA GLY A 112 10.65 2.85 9.42
C GLY A 112 10.72 1.98 10.65
N PHE A 113 10.07 2.43 11.73
CA PHE A 113 9.79 1.64 12.92
C PHE A 113 8.38 1.92 13.42
N THR A 114 7.80 0.98 14.13
CA THR A 114 6.44 1.09 14.67
C THR A 114 6.48 1.04 16.19
N VAL A 115 5.75 1.97 16.81
CA VAL A 115 5.45 2.00 18.24
C VAL A 115 4.03 1.46 18.40
N PRO A 116 3.85 0.27 19.01
CA PRO A 116 2.54 -0.37 19.06
C PRO A 116 1.60 0.19 20.12
N GLN A 117 2.12 0.77 21.20
CA GLN A 117 1.37 1.20 22.39
C GLN A 117 1.97 2.47 23.00
N HIS A 118 1.23 3.08 23.92
CA HIS A 118 1.62 4.34 24.59
C HIS A 118 1.89 5.47 23.61
N THR A 119 0.99 5.62 22.65
CA THR A 119 1.04 6.63 21.60
C THR A 119 -0.07 7.64 21.82
N LYS A 120 0.22 8.93 21.69
CA LYS A 120 -0.77 10.02 21.82
C LYS A 120 -0.50 11.08 20.77
N LEU A 121 -1.56 11.72 20.30
CA LEU A 121 -1.51 12.95 19.51
C LEU A 121 -2.26 14.04 20.29
N VAL A 122 -1.53 15.03 20.78
CA VAL A 122 -2.08 16.14 21.59
C VAL A 122 -1.45 17.44 21.11
N ASP A 123 -2.24 18.47 20.87
CA ASP A 123 -1.81 19.83 20.50
C ASP A 123 -0.77 19.87 19.36
N GLY A 124 -1.00 19.07 18.32
CA GLY A 124 -0.11 19.01 17.17
C GLY A 124 1.25 18.38 17.46
N LYS A 125 1.38 17.66 18.57
CA LYS A 125 2.57 16.87 18.93
C LYS A 125 2.24 15.40 19.07
N VAL A 126 3.16 14.56 18.59
CA VAL A 126 3.13 13.12 18.74
C VAL A 126 3.95 12.71 19.94
N TYR A 127 3.32 12.06 20.92
CA TYR A 127 3.97 11.54 22.12
C TYR A 127 4.13 10.03 22.00
N VAL A 128 5.35 9.56 22.18
CA VAL A 128 5.71 8.13 22.20
C VAL A 128 6.84 7.93 23.21
N PRO A 129 7.02 6.71 23.74
CA PRO A 129 8.10 6.44 24.69
C PRO A 129 9.46 6.86 24.15
N LYS A 130 10.33 7.40 25.02
CA LYS A 130 11.63 8.02 24.75
C LYS A 130 11.58 9.45 24.17
N PHE A 131 10.43 9.96 23.73
CA PHE A 131 10.27 11.34 23.24
C PHE A 131 9.40 12.14 24.22
N LYS A 132 9.98 12.53 25.36
CA LYS A 132 9.28 13.16 26.49
C LYS A 132 8.51 14.44 26.10
N GLU A 133 9.13 15.32 25.29
CA GLU A 133 8.53 16.61 24.89
C GLU A 133 7.55 16.49 23.73
N GLY A 134 7.34 15.28 23.19
CA GLY A 134 6.60 15.06 21.98
C GLY A 134 7.31 15.61 20.73
N ILE A 135 6.93 15.11 19.56
CA ILE A 135 7.48 15.55 18.27
C ILE A 135 6.42 16.38 17.55
N LYS A 136 6.72 17.64 17.24
CA LYS A 136 5.81 18.53 16.51
C LYS A 136 5.47 17.91 15.14
N CYS A 137 4.18 17.93 14.78
CA CYS A 137 3.71 17.48 13.48
C CYS A 137 2.78 18.49 12.80
N ILE A 138 2.70 18.42 11.48
CA ILE A 138 1.76 19.23 10.69
C ILE A 138 0.45 18.46 10.61
N VAL A 139 -0.54 18.91 11.36
CA VAL A 139 -1.90 18.37 11.33
C VAL A 139 -2.69 19.14 10.27
N HIS A 140 -2.80 18.57 9.08
CA HIS A 140 -3.54 19.18 7.95
C HIS A 140 -5.01 18.81 7.92
N ARG A 141 -5.44 17.88 8.77
CA ARG A 141 -6.83 17.47 8.98
C ARG A 141 -6.97 16.87 10.38
N GLU A 142 -8.14 16.97 10.95
CA GLU A 142 -8.47 16.33 12.22
C GLU A 142 -8.22 14.81 12.16
N VAL A 143 -7.58 14.28 13.20
CA VAL A 143 -7.38 12.84 13.39
C VAL A 143 -8.51 12.34 14.27
N LYS A 144 -9.42 11.57 13.69
CA LYS A 144 -10.61 11.04 14.36
C LYS A 144 -10.36 9.62 14.88
N GLY A 145 -11.17 9.23 15.87
CA GLY A 145 -11.16 7.89 16.44
C GLY A 145 -10.06 7.65 17.47
N GLU A 146 -9.99 6.43 17.95
CA GLU A 146 -8.99 6.01 18.93
C GLU A 146 -7.63 5.82 18.29
N VAL A 147 -6.61 6.44 18.88
CA VAL A 147 -5.23 6.38 18.38
C VAL A 147 -4.58 5.06 18.78
N GLY A 148 -4.32 4.22 17.80
CA GLY A 148 -3.61 2.96 17.95
C GLY A 148 -2.10 3.08 17.67
N LYS A 149 -1.53 2.11 16.96
CA LYS A 149 -0.09 2.08 16.66
C LYS A 149 0.35 3.23 15.75
N MET A 150 1.56 3.74 16.01
CA MET A 150 2.20 4.76 15.20
C MET A 150 3.43 4.22 14.46
N THR A 151 3.51 4.46 13.17
CA THR A 151 4.67 4.08 12.34
C THR A 151 5.42 5.31 11.88
N PHE A 152 6.66 5.42 12.31
CA PHE A 152 7.59 6.49 11.93
C PHE A 152 8.35 6.11 10.68
N SER A 153 8.58 7.07 9.79
CA SER A 153 9.32 6.85 8.55
C SER A 153 10.12 8.09 8.15
N LYS A 154 11.24 7.85 7.45
CA LYS A 154 12.09 8.88 6.86
C LYS A 154 12.14 8.69 5.36
N THR A 155 11.84 9.74 4.61
CA THR A 155 11.90 9.72 3.15
C THR A 155 13.33 9.90 2.64
N PRO A 156 13.63 9.53 1.39
CA PRO A 156 14.93 9.82 0.76
C PRO A 156 15.24 11.33 0.65
N THR A 157 14.23 12.19 0.75
CA THR A 157 14.37 13.66 0.78
C THR A 157 14.80 14.18 2.15
N GLY A 158 14.82 13.32 3.19
CA GLY A 158 15.18 13.67 4.57
C GLY A 158 14.00 14.15 5.42
N ARG A 159 12.77 14.11 4.92
CA ARG A 159 11.55 14.43 5.68
C ARG A 159 11.13 13.25 6.55
N TYR A 160 10.60 13.56 7.72
CA TYR A 160 10.08 12.57 8.67
C TYR A 160 8.56 12.59 8.66
N PHE A 161 7.96 11.41 8.78
CA PHE A 161 6.51 11.24 8.83
C PHE A 161 6.14 10.25 9.92
N VAL A 162 4.97 10.46 10.50
CA VAL A 162 4.26 9.46 11.30
C VAL A 162 3.00 9.04 10.56
N SER A 163 2.75 7.74 10.54
CA SER A 163 1.48 7.17 10.11
C SER A 163 0.76 6.66 11.35
N ILE A 164 -0.35 7.29 11.70
CA ILE A 164 -1.16 7.01 12.88
C ILE A 164 -2.32 6.13 12.42
N LEU A 165 -2.40 4.91 12.94
CA LEU A 165 -3.56 4.05 12.75
C LEU A 165 -4.61 4.44 13.77
N THR A 166 -5.84 4.68 13.32
CA THR A 166 -6.99 4.90 14.20
C THR A 166 -8.09 3.89 13.91
N GLU A 167 -8.89 3.64 14.92
CA GLU A 167 -10.19 3.00 14.77
C GLU A 167 -11.26 4.07 14.97
N GLU A 168 -12.12 4.25 13.97
CA GLU A 168 -13.16 5.29 14.01
C GLU A 168 -14.51 4.76 13.54
N LEU A 169 -15.59 5.30 14.08
CA LEU A 169 -16.93 5.06 13.59
C LEU A 169 -17.15 5.94 12.34
N TYR A 170 -17.36 5.28 11.22
CA TYR A 170 -17.58 5.93 9.93
C TYR A 170 -19.04 5.76 9.51
N GLN A 171 -19.63 6.81 9.00
CA GLN A 171 -20.94 6.74 8.38
C GLN A 171 -20.78 6.53 6.89
N PRO A 172 -21.18 5.35 6.36
CA PRO A 172 -21.20 5.12 4.93
C PRO A 172 -22.05 6.17 4.22
N LYS A 173 -21.67 6.50 3.00
CA LYS A 173 -22.49 7.36 2.13
C LYS A 173 -23.77 6.62 1.73
N GLU A 174 -24.81 7.37 1.48
CA GLU A 174 -26.05 6.84 0.93
C GLU A 174 -25.80 6.11 -0.39
N LYS A 175 -26.56 5.04 -0.61
CA LYS A 175 -26.52 4.31 -1.87
C LYS A 175 -27.23 5.10 -2.97
N THR A 176 -26.61 5.13 -4.14
CA THR A 176 -27.14 5.84 -5.32
C THR A 176 -27.99 4.94 -6.22
N GLY A 177 -27.88 3.60 -6.05
CA GLY A 177 -28.43 2.60 -6.95
C GLY A 177 -27.66 2.47 -8.27
N ALA A 178 -26.70 3.35 -8.52
CA ALA A 178 -25.95 3.37 -9.78
C ALA A 178 -24.87 2.30 -9.83
N ILE A 179 -24.68 1.74 -11.02
CA ILE A 179 -23.72 0.67 -11.32
C ILE A 179 -22.81 1.09 -12.48
N CYS A 180 -21.55 0.67 -12.47
CA CYS A 180 -20.59 1.10 -13.47
C CYS A 180 -19.58 0.00 -13.81
N GLY A 181 -19.30 -0.19 -15.11
CA GLY A 181 -18.11 -0.88 -15.60
C GLY A 181 -16.98 0.12 -15.87
N VAL A 182 -15.74 -0.26 -15.55
CA VAL A 182 -14.57 0.62 -15.72
C VAL A 182 -13.49 -0.11 -16.51
N ASP A 183 -13.18 0.40 -17.71
CA ASP A 183 -12.01 -0.02 -18.48
C ASP A 183 -10.78 0.83 -18.09
N LEU A 184 -9.64 0.17 -17.80
CA LEU A 184 -8.39 0.80 -17.39
C LEU A 184 -7.39 0.85 -18.54
N GLY A 185 -7.12 2.06 -19.05
CA GLY A 185 -6.30 2.27 -20.24
C GLY A 185 -5.00 3.06 -20.02
N LEU A 186 -4.16 3.08 -21.06
CA LEU A 186 -2.93 3.90 -21.12
C LEU A 186 -3.14 5.24 -21.83
N LYS A 187 -4.14 5.37 -22.70
CA LYS A 187 -4.53 6.62 -23.36
C LYS A 187 -5.31 7.48 -22.37
N ASP A 188 -6.46 7.02 -22.01
CA ASP A 188 -7.22 7.49 -20.88
C ASP A 188 -6.95 6.56 -19.70
N PHE A 189 -6.93 7.08 -18.47
CA PHE A 189 -6.61 6.31 -17.28
C PHE A 189 -7.71 5.31 -16.94
N ALA A 190 -8.95 5.76 -17.06
CA ALA A 190 -10.15 4.96 -16.86
C ALA A 190 -11.29 5.52 -17.71
N ILE A 191 -12.13 4.66 -18.25
CA ILE A 191 -13.36 4.99 -18.98
C ILE A 191 -14.50 4.21 -18.35
N THR A 192 -15.59 4.88 -18.04
CA THR A 192 -16.77 4.27 -17.44
C THR A 192 -17.77 3.83 -18.50
N SER A 193 -18.67 2.91 -18.14
CA SER A 193 -19.72 2.39 -19.03
C SER A 193 -20.74 3.44 -19.48
N ASP A 194 -20.84 4.55 -18.76
CA ASP A 194 -21.65 5.73 -19.08
C ASP A 194 -20.87 6.83 -19.83
N GLY A 195 -19.64 6.53 -20.26
CA GLY A 195 -18.83 7.38 -21.16
C GLY A 195 -17.95 8.41 -20.45
N ILE A 196 -17.86 8.44 -19.12
CA ILE A 196 -16.96 9.36 -18.42
C ILE A 196 -15.51 8.94 -18.63
N LYS A 197 -14.65 9.85 -19.15
CA LYS A 197 -13.25 9.61 -19.45
C LYS A 197 -12.34 10.33 -18.45
N PHE A 198 -11.55 9.55 -17.69
CA PHE A 198 -10.51 10.07 -16.78
C PHE A 198 -9.16 10.11 -17.51
N LYS A 199 -8.60 11.31 -17.70
CA LYS A 199 -7.35 11.51 -18.42
C LYS A 199 -6.15 10.86 -17.75
N ASN A 200 -5.29 10.22 -18.53
CA ASN A 200 -3.99 9.74 -18.07
C ASN A 200 -2.94 10.87 -18.15
N ASN A 201 -2.60 11.44 -17.02
CA ASN A 201 -1.72 12.61 -16.95
C ASN A 201 -0.23 12.31 -17.19
N LYS A 202 0.18 11.04 -17.35
CA LYS A 202 1.57 10.62 -17.68
C LYS A 202 2.61 11.35 -16.83
N TYR A 203 2.46 11.30 -15.52
CA TYR A 203 3.25 12.07 -14.53
C TYR A 203 4.76 11.94 -14.69
N THR A 204 5.24 10.71 -14.94
CA THR A 204 6.67 10.48 -15.16
C THR A 204 7.15 11.25 -16.39
N LYS A 205 6.36 11.30 -17.47
CA LYS A 205 6.71 12.03 -18.71
C LYS A 205 6.82 13.54 -18.46
N GLN A 206 5.93 14.13 -17.65
CA GLN A 206 5.99 15.57 -17.30
C GLN A 206 7.31 15.96 -16.65
N TYR A 207 7.87 15.09 -15.81
CA TYR A 207 9.13 15.36 -15.09
C TYR A 207 10.34 14.67 -15.69
N GLU A 208 10.19 13.95 -16.80
CA GLU A 208 11.25 13.11 -17.39
C GLU A 208 12.52 13.89 -17.71
N ARG A 209 12.39 15.03 -18.36
CA ARG A 209 13.53 15.89 -18.72
C ARG A 209 14.30 16.37 -17.49
N ASN A 210 13.57 16.83 -16.48
CA ASN A 210 14.17 17.29 -15.23
C ASN A 210 14.82 16.14 -14.44
N LEU A 211 14.19 14.97 -14.43
CA LEU A 211 14.70 13.78 -13.78
C LEU A 211 15.99 13.30 -14.46
N ALA A 212 16.01 13.18 -15.78
CA ALA A 212 17.17 12.78 -16.57
C ALA A 212 18.36 13.73 -16.34
N LYS A 213 18.11 15.06 -16.39
CA LYS A 213 19.13 16.08 -16.10
C LYS A 213 19.68 15.92 -14.67
N ALA A 214 18.81 15.76 -13.68
CA ALA A 214 19.21 15.61 -12.29
C ALA A 214 20.00 14.31 -12.05
N GLN A 215 19.62 13.20 -12.69
CA GLN A 215 20.34 11.91 -12.62
C GLN A 215 21.70 11.99 -13.32
N LYS A 216 21.81 12.64 -14.50
CA LYS A 216 23.09 12.89 -15.20
C LYS A 216 24.04 13.70 -14.32
N HIS A 217 23.56 14.71 -13.60
CA HIS A 217 24.37 15.46 -12.66
C HIS A 217 24.79 14.60 -11.45
N LEU A 218 23.91 13.71 -10.97
CA LEU A 218 24.23 12.82 -9.87
C LEU A 218 25.32 11.80 -10.22
N SER A 219 25.25 11.19 -11.42
CA SER A 219 26.23 10.19 -11.87
C SER A 219 27.66 10.71 -11.97
N ARG A 220 27.82 12.03 -12.17
CA ARG A 220 29.10 12.72 -12.26
C ARG A 220 29.72 13.11 -10.91
N LYS A 221 28.99 12.88 -9.80
CA LYS A 221 29.46 13.24 -8.45
C LYS A 221 30.12 12.07 -7.76
N GLN A 222 31.18 12.35 -7.02
CA GLN A 222 31.85 11.36 -6.20
C GLN A 222 30.91 10.85 -5.09
N LYS A 223 30.67 9.55 -5.03
CA LYS A 223 29.83 8.91 -4.01
C LYS A 223 30.38 9.22 -2.62
N GLY A 224 29.48 9.60 -1.69
CA GLY A 224 29.84 9.96 -0.32
C GLY A 224 30.19 11.44 -0.11
N SER A 225 30.42 12.22 -1.18
CA SER A 225 30.67 13.65 -1.03
C SER A 225 29.39 14.43 -0.66
N SER A 226 29.54 15.59 -0.02
CA SER A 226 28.43 16.50 0.29
C SER A 226 27.67 16.94 -0.96
N SER A 227 28.38 17.11 -2.08
CA SER A 227 27.78 17.48 -3.37
C SER A 227 26.96 16.33 -3.96
N PHE A 228 27.39 15.08 -3.80
CA PHE A 228 26.62 13.89 -4.16
C PHE A 228 25.30 13.80 -3.35
N GLU A 229 25.39 13.95 -2.03
CA GLU A 229 24.22 13.88 -1.16
C GLU A 229 23.21 15.01 -1.44
N ARG A 230 23.68 16.21 -1.74
CA ARG A 230 22.84 17.34 -2.16
C ARG A 230 22.11 17.02 -3.47
N GLN A 231 22.83 16.48 -4.46
CA GLN A 231 22.25 16.12 -5.76
C GLN A 231 21.31 14.93 -5.66
N ARG A 232 21.64 13.92 -4.84
CA ARG A 232 20.77 12.78 -4.55
C ARG A 232 19.42 13.23 -3.96
N ARG A 233 19.43 14.23 -3.06
CA ARG A 233 18.20 14.82 -2.53
C ARG A 233 17.37 15.54 -3.59
N LYS A 234 18.00 16.19 -4.57
CA LYS A 234 17.29 16.81 -5.71
C LYS A 234 16.56 15.75 -6.55
N VAL A 235 17.24 14.64 -6.90
CA VAL A 235 16.61 13.51 -7.59
C VAL A 235 15.45 12.94 -6.77
N ALA A 236 15.66 12.73 -5.46
CA ALA A 236 14.63 12.23 -4.57
C ALA A 236 13.39 13.14 -4.50
N LYS A 237 13.56 14.48 -4.50
CA LYS A 237 12.44 15.45 -4.53
C LYS A 237 11.61 15.34 -5.81
N ILE A 238 12.25 15.11 -6.98
CA ILE A 238 11.51 14.91 -8.23
C ILE A 238 10.67 13.63 -8.17
N HIS A 239 11.24 12.52 -7.69
CA HIS A 239 10.51 11.28 -7.51
C HIS A 239 9.36 11.42 -6.50
N GLU A 240 9.57 12.14 -5.39
CA GLU A 240 8.54 12.41 -4.39
C GLU A 240 7.38 13.21 -5.00
N LYS A 241 7.68 14.23 -5.82
CA LYS A 241 6.67 15.02 -6.52
C LYS A 241 5.85 14.16 -7.49
N ILE A 242 6.50 13.35 -8.33
CA ILE A 242 5.82 12.42 -9.24
C ILE A 242 4.90 11.47 -8.45
N SER A 243 5.41 10.87 -7.38
CA SER A 243 4.63 9.92 -6.55
C SER A 243 3.43 10.59 -5.88
N ASN A 244 3.62 11.79 -5.32
CA ASN A 244 2.54 12.51 -4.61
C ASN A 244 1.45 12.95 -5.58
N THR A 245 1.81 13.53 -6.74
CA THR A 245 0.83 13.94 -7.76
C THR A 245 0.03 12.75 -8.26
N ARG A 246 0.70 11.61 -8.51
CA ARG A 246 0.03 10.37 -8.92
C ARG A 246 -0.97 9.91 -7.85
N GLN A 247 -0.53 9.81 -6.59
CA GLN A 247 -1.41 9.39 -5.50
C GLN A 247 -2.62 10.30 -5.32
N ASP A 248 -2.43 11.63 -5.43
CA ASP A 248 -3.53 12.60 -5.33
C ASP A 248 -4.61 12.31 -6.38
N VAL A 249 -4.22 12.11 -7.63
CA VAL A 249 -5.20 11.81 -8.70
C VAL A 249 -5.85 10.45 -8.50
N LEU A 250 -5.09 9.41 -8.14
CA LEU A 250 -5.68 8.10 -7.85
C LEU A 250 -6.69 8.17 -6.70
N HIS A 251 -6.41 8.98 -5.68
CA HIS A 251 -7.36 9.22 -4.59
C HIS A 251 -8.62 9.97 -5.05
N LYS A 252 -8.48 10.99 -5.90
CA LYS A 252 -9.61 11.77 -6.45
C LYS A 252 -10.51 10.90 -7.32
N VAL A 253 -9.93 10.21 -8.30
CA VAL A 253 -10.70 9.34 -9.21
C VAL A 253 -11.40 8.21 -8.45
N SER A 254 -10.68 7.51 -7.58
CA SER A 254 -11.30 6.43 -6.79
C SER A 254 -12.33 6.94 -5.78
N HIS A 255 -12.21 8.19 -5.29
CA HIS A 255 -13.22 8.79 -4.44
C HIS A 255 -14.48 9.14 -5.23
N GLN A 256 -14.32 9.72 -6.41
CA GLN A 256 -15.41 10.06 -7.30
C GLN A 256 -16.22 8.80 -7.67
N LEU A 257 -15.56 7.76 -8.20
CA LEU A 257 -16.22 6.52 -8.59
C LEU A 257 -17.00 5.88 -7.42
N VAL A 258 -16.39 5.79 -6.22
CA VAL A 258 -17.10 5.25 -5.05
C VAL A 258 -18.21 6.18 -4.55
N SER A 259 -18.16 7.49 -4.84
CA SER A 259 -19.27 8.39 -4.52
C SER A 259 -20.44 8.18 -5.47
N ASP A 260 -20.15 8.03 -6.76
CA ASP A 260 -21.15 8.05 -7.81
C ASP A 260 -21.83 6.68 -8.01
N TYR A 261 -21.12 5.56 -7.75
CA TYR A 261 -21.61 4.21 -8.02
C TYR A 261 -21.56 3.32 -6.78
N ASP A 262 -22.51 2.40 -6.68
CA ASP A 262 -22.61 1.40 -5.61
C ASP A 262 -21.93 0.08 -5.99
N ILE A 263 -21.93 -0.24 -7.28
CA ILE A 263 -21.25 -1.40 -7.84
C ILE A 263 -20.29 -0.93 -8.93
N ILE A 264 -19.02 -1.30 -8.80
CA ILE A 264 -17.97 -0.97 -9.76
C ILE A 264 -17.33 -2.26 -10.26
N ALA A 265 -17.58 -2.60 -11.53
CA ALA A 265 -16.96 -3.74 -12.20
C ALA A 265 -15.67 -3.30 -12.91
N LEU A 266 -14.61 -4.10 -12.82
CA LEU A 266 -13.33 -3.85 -13.51
C LEU A 266 -12.61 -5.16 -13.83
N GLU A 267 -11.66 -5.12 -14.75
CA GLU A 267 -10.86 -6.29 -15.11
C GLU A 267 -9.84 -6.65 -14.01
N ASP A 268 -9.61 -7.97 -13.78
CA ASP A 268 -8.48 -8.46 -12.98
C ASP A 268 -7.18 -8.38 -13.80
N LEU A 269 -6.59 -7.19 -13.88
CA LEU A 269 -5.38 -6.97 -14.66
C LEU A 269 -4.15 -7.64 -14.05
N ASN A 270 -3.48 -8.51 -14.80
CA ASN A 270 -2.16 -9.02 -14.43
C ASN A 270 -1.06 -7.95 -14.65
N VAL A 271 -1.10 -6.89 -13.84
CA VAL A 271 -0.15 -5.76 -13.93
C VAL A 271 1.31 -6.23 -13.90
N LYS A 272 1.63 -7.27 -13.11
CA LYS A 272 2.98 -7.81 -13.00
C LYS A 272 3.43 -8.46 -14.33
N GLY A 273 2.57 -9.23 -14.96
CA GLY A 273 2.83 -9.82 -16.27
C GLY A 273 2.95 -8.77 -17.38
N MET A 274 2.05 -7.78 -17.36
CA MET A 274 2.08 -6.66 -18.31
C MET A 274 3.38 -5.83 -18.21
N MET A 275 3.97 -5.69 -17.02
CA MET A 275 5.24 -4.99 -16.82
C MET A 275 6.47 -5.72 -17.39
N SER A 276 6.37 -6.98 -17.78
CA SER A 276 7.44 -7.70 -18.49
C SER A 276 7.66 -7.17 -19.91
N ASN A 277 6.66 -6.53 -20.51
CA ASN A 277 6.81 -5.83 -21.78
C ASN A 277 7.61 -4.54 -21.59
N ARG A 278 8.88 -4.55 -22.01
CA ARG A 278 9.83 -3.43 -21.83
C ARG A 278 9.35 -2.12 -22.47
N LYS A 279 8.58 -2.16 -23.57
CA LYS A 279 8.06 -0.97 -24.26
C LYS A 279 6.96 -0.26 -23.46
N LEU A 280 6.14 -1.02 -22.75
CA LEU A 280 4.97 -0.52 -22.00
C LEU A 280 5.21 -0.41 -20.50
N SER A 281 6.21 -1.10 -19.95
CA SER A 281 6.45 -1.20 -18.49
C SER A 281 6.51 0.16 -17.77
N LYS A 282 7.14 1.17 -18.39
CA LYS A 282 7.21 2.54 -17.84
C LYS A 282 5.82 3.18 -17.73
N HIS A 283 4.99 3.04 -18.75
CA HIS A 283 3.63 3.60 -18.78
C HIS A 283 2.70 2.87 -17.81
N ILE A 284 2.78 1.54 -17.76
CA ILE A 284 2.02 0.71 -16.82
C ILE A 284 2.39 1.02 -15.37
N ALA A 285 3.70 1.15 -15.08
CA ALA A 285 4.17 1.57 -13.76
C ALA A 285 3.70 2.98 -13.39
N ASP A 286 3.62 3.88 -14.38
CA ASP A 286 3.14 5.25 -14.17
C ASP A 286 1.64 5.30 -13.88
N SER A 287 0.84 4.47 -14.53
CA SER A 287 -0.61 4.37 -14.30
C SER A 287 -0.94 3.83 -12.89
N SER A 288 -0.10 2.94 -12.35
CA SER A 288 -0.24 2.40 -10.97
C SER A 288 -1.61 1.75 -10.69
N TRP A 289 -2.17 1.02 -11.66
CA TRP A 289 -3.49 0.38 -11.58
C TRP A 289 -3.69 -0.46 -10.32
N GLY A 290 -2.70 -1.26 -9.91
CA GLY A 290 -2.83 -2.04 -8.68
C GLY A 290 -2.95 -1.19 -7.40
N THR A 291 -2.46 0.07 -7.40
CA THR A 291 -2.71 1.01 -6.29
C THR A 291 -4.11 1.60 -6.38
N PHE A 292 -4.57 1.90 -7.58
CA PHE A 292 -5.91 2.40 -7.84
C PHE A 292 -7.00 1.41 -7.43
N VAL A 293 -6.87 0.15 -7.84
CA VAL A 293 -7.79 -0.92 -7.46
C VAL A 293 -7.90 -1.06 -5.93
N ARG A 294 -6.76 -1.08 -5.21
CA ARG A 294 -6.78 -1.06 -3.74
C ARG A 294 -7.48 0.16 -3.15
N PHE A 295 -7.38 1.32 -3.83
CA PHE A 295 -8.08 2.53 -3.36
C PHE A 295 -9.59 2.43 -3.59
N LEU A 296 -10.03 1.79 -4.65
CA LEU A 296 -11.43 1.47 -4.88
C LEU A 296 -11.94 0.47 -3.84
N GLU A 297 -11.25 -0.65 -3.66
CA GLU A 297 -11.63 -1.73 -2.74
C GLU A 297 -11.88 -1.23 -1.33
N TYR A 298 -10.88 -0.57 -0.68
CA TYR A 298 -11.08 -0.15 0.71
C TYR A 298 -12.09 1.00 0.85
N LYS A 299 -12.22 1.87 -0.16
CA LYS A 299 -13.22 2.94 -0.12
C LYS A 299 -14.63 2.42 -0.33
N ALA A 300 -14.81 1.45 -1.22
CA ALA A 300 -16.07 0.75 -1.42
C ALA A 300 -16.47 0.00 -0.13
N ASP A 301 -15.54 -0.74 0.48
CA ASP A 301 -15.78 -1.41 1.76
C ASP A 301 -16.21 -0.44 2.86
N TRP A 302 -15.57 0.72 2.99
CA TRP A 302 -15.98 1.74 3.97
C TRP A 302 -17.40 2.27 3.74
N ASN A 303 -17.88 2.25 2.49
CA ASN A 303 -19.19 2.77 2.11
C ASN A 303 -20.24 1.67 1.87
N ASP A 304 -19.97 0.42 2.26
CA ASP A 304 -20.82 -0.76 2.02
C ASP A 304 -21.23 -0.90 0.55
N LYS A 305 -20.28 -0.58 -0.34
CA LYS A 305 -20.36 -0.68 -1.80
C LYS A 305 -19.49 -1.80 -2.32
N GLN A 306 -19.69 -2.24 -3.56
CA GLN A 306 -19.05 -3.41 -4.12
C GLN A 306 -18.07 -3.08 -5.25
N VAL A 307 -16.92 -3.76 -5.25
CA VAL A 307 -15.99 -3.79 -6.36
C VAL A 307 -15.90 -5.23 -6.86
N VAL A 308 -16.24 -5.45 -8.12
CA VAL A 308 -16.29 -6.76 -8.76
C VAL A 308 -15.18 -6.85 -9.79
N LYS A 309 -14.39 -7.93 -9.77
CA LYS A 309 -13.35 -8.18 -10.75
C LYS A 309 -13.84 -9.25 -11.72
N ILE A 310 -13.89 -8.91 -13.01
CA ILE A 310 -14.18 -9.90 -14.06
C ILE A 310 -12.93 -10.68 -14.43
N ASN A 311 -13.14 -11.81 -15.10
CA ASN A 311 -12.02 -12.63 -15.56
C ASN A 311 -11.12 -11.85 -16.53
N ARG A 312 -9.81 -11.92 -16.32
CA ARG A 312 -8.78 -11.24 -17.13
C ARG A 312 -8.72 -11.67 -18.59
N TRP A 313 -9.30 -12.82 -18.93
CA TRP A 313 -9.32 -13.36 -20.28
C TRP A 313 -10.62 -13.04 -21.02
N TYR A 314 -11.56 -12.39 -20.36
CA TYR A 314 -12.78 -11.96 -21.00
C TYR A 314 -12.47 -10.93 -22.11
N PRO A 315 -12.92 -11.14 -23.35
CA PRO A 315 -12.55 -10.28 -24.49
C PRO A 315 -13.40 -9.00 -24.52
N SER A 316 -13.34 -8.20 -23.46
CA SER A 316 -14.18 -7.01 -23.24
C SER A 316 -14.15 -6.02 -24.41
N SER A 317 -12.97 -5.73 -24.96
CA SER A 317 -12.81 -4.78 -26.07
C SER A 317 -13.18 -5.36 -27.45
N LYS A 318 -13.17 -6.69 -27.59
CA LYS A 318 -13.47 -7.38 -28.86
C LYS A 318 -14.92 -7.79 -29.02
N THR A 319 -15.67 -7.90 -27.95
CA THR A 319 -17.07 -8.29 -27.94
C THR A 319 -17.95 -7.07 -28.18
N CYS A 320 -18.87 -7.14 -29.13
CA CYS A 320 -19.89 -6.10 -29.32
C CYS A 320 -20.86 -6.11 -28.13
N ASN A 321 -20.96 -5.02 -27.40
CA ASN A 321 -21.84 -4.92 -26.23
C ASN A 321 -23.34 -4.95 -26.57
N VAL A 322 -23.70 -4.76 -27.84
CA VAL A 322 -25.08 -4.77 -28.33
C VAL A 322 -25.53 -6.18 -28.74
N CYS A 323 -24.74 -6.88 -29.56
CA CYS A 323 -25.14 -8.15 -30.14
C CYS A 323 -24.28 -9.36 -29.72
N GLY A 324 -23.26 -9.18 -28.90
CA GLY A 324 -22.41 -10.26 -28.42
C GLY A 324 -21.40 -10.81 -29.43
N TRP A 325 -21.42 -10.33 -30.71
CA TRP A 325 -20.45 -10.79 -31.70
C TRP A 325 -19.02 -10.40 -31.30
N ILE A 326 -18.08 -11.35 -31.51
CA ILE A 326 -16.67 -11.16 -31.14
C ILE A 326 -15.85 -10.89 -32.40
N ASN A 327 -15.19 -9.74 -32.47
CA ASN A 327 -14.26 -9.37 -33.51
C ASN A 327 -12.88 -9.96 -33.21
N GLN A 328 -12.55 -11.10 -33.85
CA GLN A 328 -11.28 -11.79 -33.66
C GLN A 328 -10.07 -10.92 -34.14
N ASP A 329 -10.28 -10.19 -35.22
CA ASP A 329 -9.23 -9.41 -35.93
C ASP A 329 -9.01 -7.99 -35.36
N LEU A 330 -9.74 -7.61 -34.31
CA LEU A 330 -9.63 -6.26 -33.74
C LEU A 330 -8.22 -5.99 -33.20
N ASN A 331 -7.52 -5.07 -33.86
CA ASN A 331 -6.18 -4.66 -33.48
C ASN A 331 -6.20 -3.63 -32.31
N LEU A 332 -5.15 -3.63 -31.48
CA LEU A 332 -4.99 -2.70 -30.36
C LEU A 332 -4.92 -1.21 -30.77
N SER A 333 -4.56 -0.92 -32.01
CA SER A 333 -4.50 0.45 -32.52
C SER A 333 -5.88 1.02 -32.93
N VAL A 334 -6.85 0.15 -33.22
CA VAL A 334 -8.20 0.53 -33.65
C VAL A 334 -8.98 1.09 -32.45
N ARG A 335 -9.61 2.24 -32.62
CA ARG A 335 -10.36 2.92 -31.56
C ARG A 335 -11.86 2.85 -31.76
N GLU A 336 -12.29 2.91 -33.01
CA GLU A 336 -13.69 2.79 -33.40
C GLU A 336 -13.80 1.65 -34.39
N TRP A 337 -14.84 0.84 -34.27
CA TRP A 337 -15.06 -0.29 -35.16
C TRP A 337 -16.55 -0.60 -35.29
N THR A 338 -16.88 -1.22 -36.40
CA THR A 338 -18.26 -1.66 -36.68
C THR A 338 -18.33 -3.19 -36.63
N CYS A 339 -19.28 -3.73 -35.91
CA CYS A 339 -19.51 -5.17 -35.86
C CYS A 339 -20.19 -5.67 -37.14
N LYS A 340 -20.21 -7.01 -37.36
CA LYS A 340 -20.87 -7.61 -38.53
C LYS A 340 -22.37 -7.29 -38.66
N ASN A 341 -23.02 -6.90 -37.57
CA ASN A 341 -24.43 -6.51 -37.51
C ASN A 341 -24.63 -5.01 -37.66
N GLY A 342 -23.61 -4.24 -38.04
CA GLY A 342 -23.70 -2.82 -38.33
C GLY A 342 -23.58 -1.87 -37.09
N HIS A 343 -23.36 -2.38 -35.86
CA HIS A 343 -23.19 -1.51 -34.70
C HIS A 343 -21.82 -0.82 -34.72
N HIS A 344 -21.82 0.50 -34.73
CA HIS A 344 -20.61 1.35 -34.63
C HIS A 344 -20.28 1.61 -33.16
N LEU A 345 -19.03 1.36 -32.73
CA LEU A 345 -18.63 1.31 -31.33
C LEU A 345 -17.30 2.04 -31.11
N ASP A 346 -17.25 2.91 -30.08
CA ASP A 346 -15.98 3.30 -29.44
C ASP A 346 -15.48 2.06 -28.66
N ARG A 347 -14.26 1.65 -28.93
CA ARG A 347 -13.69 0.41 -28.37
C ARG A 347 -13.61 0.42 -26.85
N ASP A 348 -13.21 1.54 -26.27
CA ASP A 348 -12.92 1.65 -24.84
C ASP A 348 -14.26 1.80 -24.06
N GLU A 349 -15.26 2.51 -24.60
CA GLU A 349 -16.62 2.57 -24.04
C GLU A 349 -17.36 1.22 -24.17
N ASN A 350 -17.20 0.55 -25.31
CA ASN A 350 -17.72 -0.80 -25.52
C ASN A 350 -17.13 -1.79 -24.50
N ALA A 351 -15.80 -1.70 -24.24
CA ALA A 351 -15.15 -2.53 -23.22
C ALA A 351 -15.74 -2.28 -21.83
N ALA A 352 -15.92 -1.02 -21.42
CA ALA A 352 -16.49 -0.68 -20.14
C ALA A 352 -17.92 -1.23 -19.96
N LYS A 353 -18.76 -1.17 -21.01
CA LYS A 353 -20.12 -1.75 -21.00
C LYS A 353 -20.09 -3.27 -20.87
N ASN A 354 -19.19 -3.94 -21.58
CA ASN A 354 -19.00 -5.38 -21.49
C ASN A 354 -18.49 -5.80 -20.11
N ILE A 355 -17.57 -5.05 -19.52
CA ILE A 355 -17.08 -5.26 -18.15
C ILE A 355 -18.23 -5.16 -17.15
N LEU A 356 -19.14 -4.17 -17.31
CA LEU A 356 -20.31 -4.06 -16.47
C LEU A 356 -21.21 -5.28 -16.59
N ASN A 357 -21.58 -5.66 -17.82
CA ASN A 357 -22.48 -6.78 -18.08
C ASN A 357 -21.92 -8.10 -17.49
N GLU A 358 -20.64 -8.35 -17.66
CA GLU A 358 -19.98 -9.54 -17.10
C GLU A 358 -19.90 -9.49 -15.57
N GLY A 359 -19.62 -8.32 -15.00
CA GLY A 359 -19.64 -8.09 -13.55
C GLY A 359 -21.01 -8.37 -12.93
N LEU A 360 -22.08 -7.97 -13.59
CA LEU A 360 -23.46 -8.23 -13.14
C LEU A 360 -23.80 -9.73 -13.19
N LYS A 361 -23.33 -10.46 -14.20
CA LYS A 361 -23.50 -11.92 -14.26
C LYS A 361 -22.79 -12.61 -13.08
N ILE A 362 -21.57 -12.18 -12.74
CA ILE A 362 -20.82 -12.71 -11.61
C ILE A 362 -21.58 -12.49 -10.30
N ILE A 363 -22.17 -11.33 -10.11
CA ILE A 363 -22.98 -11.01 -8.91
C ILE A 363 -24.21 -11.90 -8.85
N SER A 364 -24.94 -12.02 -9.96
CA SER A 364 -26.19 -12.81 -10.01
C SER A 364 -25.94 -14.32 -9.83
N SER A 365 -24.80 -14.83 -10.27
CA SER A 365 -24.42 -16.25 -10.13
C SER A 365 -23.81 -16.60 -8.76
N GLY A 366 -23.48 -15.61 -7.93
CA GLY A 366 -22.81 -15.82 -6.64
C GLY A 366 -21.38 -16.40 -6.73
N THR A 367 -20.77 -16.43 -7.92
CA THR A 367 -19.51 -17.14 -8.18
C THR A 367 -18.25 -16.26 -8.12
N GLY A 368 -18.36 -14.99 -7.75
CA GLY A 368 -17.25 -14.02 -7.86
C GLY A 368 -16.57 -13.66 -6.56
N ASP A 369 -15.27 -13.33 -6.63
CA ASP A 369 -14.54 -12.56 -5.61
C ASP A 369 -15.01 -11.08 -5.67
N TYR A 370 -15.89 -10.68 -4.75
CA TYR A 370 -16.28 -9.28 -4.59
C TYR A 370 -15.97 -8.77 -3.18
N THR A 371 -15.57 -7.52 -3.12
CA THR A 371 -15.36 -6.83 -1.85
C THR A 371 -16.65 -6.15 -1.44
N GLY A 372 -17.26 -6.58 -0.34
CA GLY A 372 -18.48 -5.98 0.20
C GLY A 372 -19.46 -7.03 0.70
N GLY A 373 -19.24 -7.52 1.89
CA GLY A 373 -20.03 -8.53 2.60
C GLY A 373 -19.12 -9.45 3.40
N ASP A 374 -19.58 -10.06 4.47
CA ASP A 374 -18.87 -10.76 5.56
C ASP A 374 -17.71 -11.73 5.23
N GLY A 375 -17.07 -11.59 4.06
CA GLY A 375 -16.03 -12.48 3.55
C GLY A 375 -14.69 -11.86 3.22
N VAL A 376 -14.44 -10.58 3.52
CA VAL A 376 -13.10 -10.01 3.30
C VAL A 376 -12.11 -10.57 4.31
N ARG A 377 -11.39 -11.61 3.91
CA ARG A 377 -10.13 -11.96 4.56
C ARG A 377 -9.19 -10.77 4.37
N SER A 378 -9.25 -9.81 5.30
CA SER A 378 -8.24 -8.78 5.36
C SER A 378 -6.90 -9.48 5.55
N SER A 379 -5.98 -9.28 4.62
CA SER A 379 -4.56 -9.63 4.78
C SER A 379 -3.87 -8.74 5.83
N ASN A 380 -4.64 -8.08 6.66
CA ASN A 380 -4.21 -7.42 7.87
C ASN A 380 -4.40 -8.38 9.03
N THR A 381 -3.30 -8.93 9.48
CA THR A 381 -3.11 -9.75 10.66
C THR A 381 -3.93 -9.19 11.83
N GLN A 382 -5.13 -9.70 12.04
CA GLN A 382 -5.75 -9.67 13.34
C GLN A 382 -4.90 -10.59 14.24
N LEU A 383 -4.11 -9.98 15.10
CA LEU A 383 -3.60 -10.63 16.28
C LEU A 383 -4.83 -10.90 17.16
N SER A 384 -5.38 -12.12 17.06
CA SER A 384 -6.33 -12.60 18.04
C SER A 384 -5.61 -12.63 19.38
N VAL A 385 -5.92 -11.67 20.23
CA VAL A 385 -5.70 -11.79 21.67
C VAL A 385 -6.68 -12.87 22.12
N LYS A 386 -6.17 -14.05 22.41
CA LYS A 386 -6.95 -15.05 23.15
C LYS A 386 -7.30 -14.42 24.50
N PRO A 387 -8.55 -14.49 24.97
CA PRO A 387 -8.88 -14.09 26.33
C PRO A 387 -8.08 -15.00 27.28
N GLU A 388 -7.45 -14.40 28.27
CA GLU A 388 -6.82 -15.11 29.38
C GLU A 388 -7.88 -15.96 30.05
N ALA A 389 -7.63 -17.27 30.11
CA ALA A 389 -8.42 -18.19 30.91
C ALA A 389 -8.26 -17.80 32.39
N HIS A 390 -9.35 -17.37 33.01
CA HIS A 390 -9.45 -17.28 34.45
C HIS A 390 -9.17 -18.67 35.07
N LEU A 391 -8.01 -18.81 35.70
CA LEU A 391 -7.76 -19.92 36.65
C LEU A 391 -8.59 -19.63 37.89
N SER A 392 -9.75 -20.28 38.00
CA SER A 392 -10.46 -20.42 39.25
C SER A 392 -9.63 -21.30 40.18
N LEU A 393 -9.15 -20.72 41.26
CA LEU A 393 -8.69 -21.45 42.43
C LEU A 393 -9.88 -22.22 43.00
N ALA A 394 -9.92 -23.52 42.81
CA ALA A 394 -10.74 -24.42 43.61
C ALA A 394 -9.88 -24.96 44.78
N ASN A 395 -10.30 -24.64 45.97
CA ASN A 395 -9.83 -25.22 47.22
C ASN A 395 -10.04 -26.75 47.25
N GLY A 396 -9.05 -27.46 47.75
CA GLY A 396 -9.10 -28.87 48.08
C GLY A 396 -7.73 -29.31 48.55
#